data_f08b618e435acd661162711c828bed30
#
_entry.id   f08b618e435acd661162711c828bed30
#
_cell.length_a   1.000
_cell.length_b   1.000
_cell.length_c   1.000
_cell.angle_alpha   90.00
_cell.angle_beta   90.00
_cell.angle_gamma   90.00
#
_symmetry.space_group_name_H-M   'P 1'
#
loop_
_entity.id
_entity.type
_entity.pdbx_description
1 polymer ?
#
loop_
_entity_poly.entity_id
_entity_poly.type
_entity_poly.pdbx_seq_one_letter_code
_entity_poly.pdbx_strand_id
1 'polypeptide(L)'
;MKFLRIERLKLILTSRLNMMLIKRLRKRAAKLAVFRLLSELTGIKLPWGSLTGIRPTKLIYERSGMSRAAIMDELINIYGVERQKVELLLKIKDAQEPYIHPEKDAVSLYIGIPFCRTRCVYCSFASIDATKGEKLIPGYMKALIKEIRAVSQMLRECHKRVRCLYIGGGTPTALDDGSFEELLFEASVFEPYCEYTVEAGRPDTISYKKLELIKRAGVQRISINPQSMNMRTLEIIGRRHTPEEIRSCFEMARTFDFKCINADIIAGLPGEDLEDFNYTLEKVRELSPQNITVHTLSIKKGSALAQILENKPAAQFNSERQVRLMV
;
A
#
# COMPACT_ATOMS: atom_id res chain seq x y z
N MET A 1 -25.04 28.58 26.03
CA MET A 1 -24.14 27.52 26.50
C MET A 1 -23.57 26.60 25.38
N LYS A 2 -24.35 26.15 24.39
CA LYS A 2 -23.82 25.32 23.26
C LYS A 2 -22.80 26.05 22.38
N PHE A 3 -22.98 27.33 22.08
CA PHE A 3 -22.10 28.14 21.24
C PHE A 3 -20.69 28.32 21.85
N LEU A 4 -20.59 28.61 23.14
CA LEU A 4 -19.32 28.72 23.86
C LEU A 4 -18.54 27.41 23.94
N ARG A 5 -19.22 26.27 23.87
CA ARG A 5 -18.59 24.94 23.86
C ARG A 5 -17.97 24.61 22.51
N ILE A 6 -18.58 25.04 21.40
CA ILE A 6 -18.08 24.87 20.04
C ILE A 6 -16.86 25.77 19.80
N GLU A 7 -16.90 27.03 20.23
CA GLU A 7 -15.76 27.94 20.11
C GLU A 7 -14.55 27.45 20.93
N ARG A 8 -14.78 26.96 22.16
CA ARG A 8 -13.72 26.38 22.99
C ARG A 8 -13.10 25.09 22.37
N LEU A 9 -13.93 24.26 21.76
CA LEU A 9 -13.45 23.08 21.02
C LEU A 9 -12.63 23.46 19.77
N LYS A 10 -13.05 24.49 19.02
CA LYS A 10 -12.26 25.01 17.88
C LYS A 10 -10.92 25.57 18.34
N LEU A 11 -10.86 26.33 19.42
CA LEU A 11 -9.61 26.87 19.99
C LEU A 11 -8.67 25.75 20.46
N ILE A 12 -9.19 24.71 21.12
CA ILE A 12 -8.40 23.55 21.56
C ILE A 12 -7.87 22.75 20.37
N LEU A 13 -8.69 22.53 19.34
CA LEU A 13 -8.28 21.85 18.12
C LEU A 13 -7.22 22.66 17.36
N THR A 14 -7.39 23.96 17.22
CA THR A 14 -6.43 24.86 16.56
C THR A 14 -5.11 24.91 17.32
N SER A 15 -5.12 24.99 18.66
CA SER A 15 -3.90 24.97 19.47
C SER A 15 -3.15 23.64 19.40
N ARG A 16 -3.87 22.50 19.40
CA ARG A 16 -3.27 21.17 19.21
C ARG A 16 -2.67 20.98 17.80
N LEU A 17 -3.36 21.45 16.77
CA LEU A 17 -2.87 21.46 15.39
C LEU A 17 -1.58 22.30 15.26
N ASN A 18 -1.55 23.49 15.86
CA ASN A 18 -0.37 24.35 15.89
C ASN A 18 0.81 23.69 16.63
N MET A 19 0.57 23.05 17.77
CA MET A 19 1.61 22.31 18.50
C MET A 19 2.17 21.13 17.68
N MET A 20 1.31 20.39 16.99
CA MET A 20 1.75 19.30 16.12
C MET A 20 2.58 19.81 14.93
N LEU A 21 2.19 20.94 14.35
CA LEU A 21 2.94 21.60 13.28
C LEU A 21 4.32 22.05 13.75
N ILE A 22 4.40 22.74 14.89
CA ILE A 22 5.67 23.18 15.50
C ILE A 22 6.57 21.99 15.80
N LYS A 23 6.04 20.91 16.38
CA LYS A 23 6.80 19.67 16.63
C LYS A 23 7.36 19.06 15.33
N ARG A 24 6.57 19.09 14.26
CA ARG A 24 6.99 18.61 12.93
C ARG A 24 8.10 19.48 12.33
N LEU A 25 7.98 20.81 12.40
CA LEU A 25 8.97 21.73 11.92
C LEU A 25 10.31 21.61 12.69
N ARG A 26 10.25 21.50 14.03
CA ARG A 26 11.45 21.25 14.86
C ARG A 26 12.15 19.94 14.49
N LYS A 27 11.41 18.86 14.27
CA LYS A 27 11.98 17.58 13.82
C LYS A 27 12.64 17.71 12.43
N ARG A 28 12.04 18.46 11.50
CA ARG A 28 12.63 18.72 10.17
C ARG A 28 13.92 19.52 10.30
N ALA A 29 13.93 20.59 11.09
CA ALA A 29 15.11 21.41 11.31
C ALA A 29 16.27 20.61 11.94
N ALA A 30 16.00 19.79 12.95
CA ALA A 30 17.00 18.93 13.56
C ALA A 30 17.58 17.91 12.55
N LYS A 31 16.73 17.25 11.76
CA LYS A 31 17.18 16.32 10.72
C LYS A 31 18.04 17.01 9.67
N LEU A 32 17.69 18.22 9.26
CA LEU A 32 18.44 19.00 8.31
C LEU A 32 19.83 19.39 8.83
N ALA A 33 19.90 19.82 10.11
CA ALA A 33 21.17 20.15 10.75
C ALA A 33 22.10 18.94 10.83
N VAL A 34 21.58 17.78 11.27
CA VAL A 34 22.35 16.53 11.31
C VAL A 34 22.77 16.08 9.91
N PHE A 35 21.88 16.16 8.93
CA PHE A 35 22.19 15.81 7.54
C PHE A 35 23.34 16.68 6.99
N ARG A 36 23.29 17.99 7.19
CA ARG A 36 24.34 18.91 6.71
C ARG A 36 25.69 18.59 7.35
N LEU A 37 25.70 18.45 8.68
CA LEU A 37 26.91 18.10 9.42
C LEU A 37 27.52 16.78 8.93
N LEU A 38 26.71 15.73 8.79
CA LEU A 38 27.20 14.43 8.33
C LEU A 38 27.64 14.47 6.86
N SER A 39 26.95 15.21 6.00
CA SER A 39 27.35 15.37 4.60
C SER A 39 28.69 16.11 4.47
N GLU A 40 28.94 17.13 5.29
CA GLU A 40 30.20 17.83 5.36
C GLU A 40 31.35 16.94 5.85
N LEU A 41 31.11 16.17 6.91
CA LEU A 41 32.12 15.28 7.51
C LEU A 41 32.45 14.06 6.63
N THR A 42 31.48 13.50 5.93
CA THR A 42 31.64 12.24 5.19
C THR A 42 31.80 12.42 3.68
N GLY A 43 31.46 13.59 3.14
CA GLY A 43 31.37 13.82 1.69
C GLY A 43 30.22 13.07 1.00
N ILE A 44 29.38 12.34 1.75
CA ILE A 44 28.30 11.52 1.19
C ILE A 44 27.11 12.40 0.88
N LYS A 45 26.64 12.33 -0.38
CA LYS A 45 25.37 12.93 -0.84
C LYS A 45 24.29 11.87 -0.94
N LEU A 46 23.16 12.11 -0.31
CA LEU A 46 21.99 11.21 -0.40
C LEU A 46 21.03 11.73 -1.46
N PRO A 47 20.50 10.88 -2.37
CA PRO A 47 19.59 11.32 -3.44
C PRO A 47 18.36 12.09 -2.95
N TRP A 48 17.84 11.72 -1.79
CA TRP A 48 16.71 12.38 -1.14
C TRP A 48 17.12 13.45 -0.11
N GLY A 49 18.40 13.78 -0.01
CA GLY A 49 18.92 14.74 0.96
C GLY A 49 18.50 14.42 2.40
N SER A 50 18.01 15.41 3.11
CA SER A 50 17.50 15.27 4.49
C SER A 50 16.11 14.61 4.61
N LEU A 51 15.46 14.22 3.50
CA LEU A 51 14.09 13.71 3.46
C LEU A 51 14.00 12.21 3.78
N THR A 52 14.57 11.77 4.87
CA THR A 52 14.53 10.36 5.28
C THR A 52 13.18 9.96 5.89
N GLY A 53 12.61 8.82 5.47
CA GLY A 53 11.40 8.23 6.06
C GLY A 53 10.12 9.06 5.89
N ILE A 54 10.06 9.97 4.94
CA ILE A 54 8.90 10.82 4.62
C ILE A 54 8.39 10.44 3.23
N ARG A 55 7.07 10.57 3.02
CA ARG A 55 6.49 10.55 1.68
C ARG A 55 6.86 11.87 0.99
N PRO A 56 7.83 11.90 0.05
CA PRO A 56 8.35 13.16 -0.48
C PRO A 56 7.31 13.92 -1.31
N THR A 57 6.38 13.24 -1.97
CA THR A 57 5.26 13.85 -2.69
C THR A 57 4.40 14.74 -1.77
N LYS A 58 4.23 14.38 -0.49
CA LYS A 58 3.49 15.20 0.46
C LYS A 58 4.07 16.61 0.62
N LEU A 59 5.38 16.75 0.50
CA LEU A 59 6.04 18.06 0.57
C LEU A 59 5.66 18.97 -0.60
N ILE A 60 5.48 18.38 -1.78
CA ILE A 60 5.03 19.11 -2.97
C ILE A 60 3.60 19.64 -2.76
N TYR A 61 2.71 18.80 -2.27
CA TYR A 61 1.31 19.20 -1.99
C TYR A 61 1.20 20.24 -0.87
N GLU A 62 2.06 20.17 0.15
CA GLU A 62 2.12 21.19 1.20
C GLU A 62 2.55 22.57 0.66
N ARG A 63 3.10 22.63 -0.57
CA ARG A 63 3.59 23.81 -1.27
C ARG A 63 2.79 24.15 -2.52
N SER A 64 1.56 23.69 -2.62
CA SER A 64 0.70 23.90 -3.79
C SER A 64 0.49 25.37 -4.17
N GLY A 65 0.70 26.32 -3.23
CA GLY A 65 0.65 27.77 -3.49
C GLY A 65 1.98 28.37 -3.99
N MET A 66 3.05 27.58 -4.10
CA MET A 66 4.35 28.05 -4.57
C MET A 66 4.53 27.74 -6.07
N SER A 67 5.34 28.57 -6.76
CA SER A 67 5.74 28.27 -8.13
C SER A 67 6.60 27.01 -8.21
N ARG A 68 6.58 26.33 -9.35
CA ARG A 68 7.42 25.14 -9.61
C ARG A 68 8.90 25.42 -9.36
N ALA A 69 9.39 26.61 -9.80
CA ALA A 69 10.78 27.03 -9.59
C ALA A 69 11.10 27.20 -8.10
N ALA A 70 10.22 27.80 -7.31
CA ALA A 70 10.41 27.98 -5.88
C ALA A 70 10.42 26.65 -5.11
N ILE A 71 9.58 25.70 -5.51
CA ILE A 71 9.59 24.34 -4.94
C ILE A 71 10.91 23.62 -5.26
N MET A 72 11.39 23.73 -6.50
CA MET A 72 12.67 23.14 -6.92
C MET A 72 13.83 23.74 -6.12
N ASP A 73 13.88 25.06 -6.02
CA ASP A 73 14.92 25.77 -5.28
C ASP A 73 14.98 25.33 -3.82
N GLU A 74 13.82 25.31 -3.14
CA GLU A 74 13.73 24.88 -1.75
C GLU A 74 14.19 23.42 -1.56
N LEU A 75 13.71 22.49 -2.40
CA LEU A 75 14.04 21.08 -2.23
C LEU A 75 15.50 20.78 -2.54
N ILE A 76 16.08 21.46 -3.53
CA ILE A 76 17.49 21.28 -3.91
C ILE A 76 18.42 21.98 -2.90
N ASN A 77 18.21 23.27 -2.66
CA ASN A 77 19.19 24.09 -1.93
C ASN A 77 19.00 24.04 -0.40
N ILE A 78 17.77 23.83 0.08
CA ILE A 78 17.52 23.72 1.52
C ILE A 78 17.58 22.26 1.98
N TYR A 79 16.88 21.35 1.30
CA TYR A 79 16.79 19.95 1.73
C TYR A 79 17.88 19.04 1.13
N GLY A 80 18.65 19.52 0.17
CA GLY A 80 19.74 18.78 -0.48
C GLY A 80 19.25 17.61 -1.35
N VAL A 81 18.03 17.69 -1.87
CA VAL A 81 17.48 16.67 -2.76
C VAL A 81 18.09 16.80 -4.15
N GLU A 82 18.50 15.71 -4.77
CA GLU A 82 19.00 15.71 -6.13
C GLU A 82 17.95 16.23 -7.12
N ARG A 83 18.39 17.04 -8.10
CA ARG A 83 17.52 17.65 -9.13
C ARG A 83 16.62 16.63 -9.81
N GLN A 84 17.16 15.48 -10.22
CA GLN A 84 16.40 14.42 -10.89
C GLN A 84 15.25 13.88 -10.02
N LYS A 85 15.47 13.75 -8.71
CA LYS A 85 14.44 13.32 -7.77
C LYS A 85 13.36 14.38 -7.57
N VAL A 86 13.72 15.67 -7.57
CA VAL A 86 12.73 16.76 -7.52
C VAL A 86 11.89 16.81 -8.79
N GLU A 87 12.50 16.66 -9.97
CA GLU A 87 11.79 16.60 -11.25
C GLU A 87 10.82 15.39 -11.30
N LEU A 88 11.28 14.22 -10.80
CA LEU A 88 10.41 13.04 -10.66
C LEU A 88 9.20 13.33 -9.76
N LEU A 89 9.42 13.97 -8.60
CA LEU A 89 8.31 14.33 -7.69
C LEU A 89 7.29 15.26 -8.36
N LEU A 90 7.77 16.22 -9.14
CA LEU A 90 6.89 17.16 -9.85
C LEU A 90 6.10 16.44 -10.96
N LYS A 91 6.74 15.52 -11.71
CA LYS A 91 6.05 14.67 -12.69
C LYS A 91 4.97 13.79 -12.03
N ILE A 92 5.31 13.20 -10.86
CA ILE A 92 4.34 12.39 -10.09
C ILE A 92 3.15 13.27 -9.65
N LYS A 93 3.42 14.49 -9.14
CA LYS A 93 2.35 15.44 -8.78
C LYS A 93 1.44 15.70 -9.97
N ASP A 94 2.03 16.07 -11.11
CA ASP A 94 1.25 16.41 -12.31
C ASP A 94 0.37 15.22 -12.77
N ALA A 95 0.92 13.99 -12.72
CA ALA A 95 0.17 12.77 -13.04
C ALA A 95 -0.95 12.45 -12.03
N GLN A 96 -0.75 12.80 -10.75
CA GLN A 96 -1.73 12.52 -9.69
C GLN A 96 -2.80 13.61 -9.55
N GLU A 97 -2.54 14.84 -10.02
CA GLU A 97 -3.41 15.99 -9.84
C GLU A 97 -4.89 15.70 -10.18
N PRO A 98 -5.23 15.02 -11.30
CA PRO A 98 -6.62 14.73 -11.64
C PRO A 98 -7.34 13.80 -10.66
N TYR A 99 -6.60 13.07 -9.82
CA TYR A 99 -7.14 12.01 -8.96
C TYR A 99 -7.18 12.37 -7.48
N ILE A 100 -6.41 13.36 -7.02
CA ILE A 100 -6.22 13.65 -5.59
C ILE A 100 -7.17 14.69 -5.02
N HIS A 101 -7.94 15.37 -5.85
CA HIS A 101 -8.95 16.35 -5.44
C HIS A 101 -10.35 15.79 -5.64
N PRO A 102 -10.80 14.87 -4.77
CA PRO A 102 -12.15 14.34 -4.87
C PRO A 102 -13.18 15.45 -4.62
N GLU A 103 -14.34 15.29 -5.22
CA GLU A 103 -15.50 16.12 -4.96
C GLU A 103 -15.82 16.12 -3.46
N LYS A 104 -16.38 17.22 -2.94
CA LYS A 104 -16.64 17.39 -1.48
C LYS A 104 -17.60 16.33 -0.92
N ASP A 105 -18.46 15.77 -1.77
CA ASP A 105 -19.43 14.73 -1.44
C ASP A 105 -18.89 13.30 -1.70
N ALA A 106 -17.68 13.17 -2.22
CA ALA A 106 -17.06 11.89 -2.53
C ALA A 106 -16.27 11.31 -1.33
N VAL A 107 -16.38 10.00 -1.14
CA VAL A 107 -15.58 9.22 -0.19
C VAL A 107 -14.96 8.01 -0.86
N SER A 108 -13.86 7.52 -0.34
CA SER A 108 -13.29 6.22 -0.69
C SER A 108 -13.43 5.29 0.51
N LEU A 109 -13.83 4.05 0.25
CA LEU A 109 -14.03 3.02 1.26
C LEU A 109 -12.97 1.94 1.14
N TYR A 110 -12.53 1.45 2.28
CA TYR A 110 -11.64 0.31 2.39
C TYR A 110 -12.30 -0.76 3.27
N ILE A 111 -12.45 -1.97 2.74
CA ILE A 111 -12.94 -3.13 3.48
C ILE A 111 -11.73 -4.05 3.72
N GLY A 112 -11.36 -4.26 4.99
CA GLY A 112 -10.21 -5.06 5.38
C GLY A 112 -10.61 -6.48 5.75
N ILE A 113 -10.03 -7.50 5.12
CA ILE A 113 -10.22 -8.91 5.46
C ILE A 113 -8.97 -9.41 6.18
N PRO A 114 -9.01 -9.64 7.50
CA PRO A 114 -7.81 -9.94 8.28
C PRO A 114 -7.44 -11.44 8.26
N PHE A 115 -7.72 -12.15 7.18
CA PHE A 115 -7.42 -13.57 7.04
C PHE A 115 -6.45 -13.80 5.89
N CYS A 116 -5.47 -14.70 6.10
CA CYS A 116 -4.54 -15.20 5.09
C CYS A 116 -4.47 -16.71 5.20
N ARG A 117 -4.24 -17.39 4.10
CA ARG A 117 -4.05 -18.86 4.12
C ARG A 117 -2.81 -19.26 4.93
N THR A 118 -1.74 -18.48 4.82
CA THR A 118 -0.53 -18.55 5.67
C THR A 118 0.04 -17.14 5.83
N ARG A 119 0.75 -16.89 6.92
CA ARG A 119 1.39 -15.58 7.15
C ARG A 119 2.79 -15.57 6.57
N CYS A 120 3.05 -14.64 5.64
CA CYS A 120 4.39 -14.42 5.11
C CYS A 120 5.32 -13.88 6.21
N VAL A 121 6.60 -14.27 6.20
CA VAL A 121 7.56 -13.93 7.26
C VAL A 121 7.80 -12.42 7.40
N TYR A 122 7.72 -11.66 6.31
CA TYR A 122 7.90 -10.21 6.29
C TYR A 122 6.65 -9.42 6.68
N CYS A 123 5.47 -10.06 6.69
CA CYS A 123 4.20 -9.36 6.83
C CYS A 123 3.98 -8.89 8.26
N SER A 124 3.68 -7.60 8.40
CA SER A 124 3.32 -6.97 9.68
C SER A 124 1.83 -6.61 9.79
N PHE A 125 1.03 -6.94 8.78
CA PHE A 125 -0.40 -6.68 8.84
C PHE A 125 -1.07 -7.53 9.92
N ALA A 126 -2.13 -7.00 10.51
CA ALA A 126 -2.98 -7.73 11.42
C ALA A 126 -3.74 -8.81 10.63
N SER A 127 -3.12 -9.97 10.47
CA SER A 127 -3.69 -11.11 9.76
C SER A 127 -3.65 -12.37 10.61
N ILE A 128 -4.72 -13.14 10.50
CA ILE A 128 -4.91 -14.43 11.16
C ILE A 128 -4.78 -15.50 10.09
N ASP A 129 -4.06 -16.58 10.38
CA ASP A 129 -4.03 -17.76 9.53
C ASP A 129 -5.45 -18.33 9.44
N ALA A 130 -6.01 -18.38 8.22
CA ALA A 130 -7.39 -18.76 7.99
C ALA A 130 -7.69 -20.19 8.48
N THR A 131 -6.71 -21.10 8.42
CA THR A 131 -6.88 -22.48 8.92
C THR A 131 -7.01 -22.54 10.44
N LYS A 132 -6.26 -21.67 11.15
CA LYS A 132 -6.34 -21.55 12.62
C LYS A 132 -7.50 -20.68 13.08
N GLY A 133 -7.91 -19.74 12.25
CA GLY A 133 -8.99 -18.79 12.51
C GLY A 133 -10.33 -19.14 11.89
N GLU A 134 -10.50 -20.33 11.32
CA GLU A 134 -11.73 -20.76 10.64
C GLU A 134 -12.99 -20.51 11.47
N LYS A 135 -12.93 -20.81 12.78
CA LYS A 135 -14.04 -20.57 13.73
C LYS A 135 -14.35 -19.07 13.93
N LEU A 136 -13.43 -18.16 13.59
CA LEU A 136 -13.62 -16.72 13.75
C LEU A 136 -14.28 -16.09 12.52
N ILE A 137 -14.16 -16.72 11.34
CA ILE A 137 -14.66 -16.17 10.08
C ILE A 137 -16.16 -15.87 10.14
N PRO A 138 -17.06 -16.78 10.58
CA PRO A 138 -18.49 -16.48 10.62
C PRO A 138 -18.85 -15.30 11.52
N GLY A 139 -18.22 -15.20 12.70
CA GLY A 139 -18.40 -14.07 13.61
C GLY A 139 -17.91 -12.75 13.04
N TYR A 140 -16.76 -12.79 12.38
CA TYR A 140 -16.18 -11.65 11.69
C TYR A 140 -17.08 -11.17 10.54
N MET A 141 -17.52 -12.10 9.66
CA MET A 141 -18.40 -11.77 8.54
C MET A 141 -19.71 -11.15 9.01
N LYS A 142 -20.35 -11.70 10.03
CA LYS A 142 -21.55 -11.12 10.63
C LYS A 142 -21.34 -9.69 11.12
N ALA A 143 -20.19 -9.40 11.76
CA ALA A 143 -19.86 -8.06 12.24
C ALA A 143 -19.57 -7.11 11.06
N LEU A 144 -18.80 -7.56 10.06
CA LEU A 144 -18.47 -6.79 8.87
C LEU A 144 -19.71 -6.41 8.06
N ILE A 145 -20.63 -7.34 7.84
CA ILE A 145 -21.89 -7.09 7.13
C ILE A 145 -22.72 -6.05 7.86
N LYS A 146 -22.81 -6.15 9.19
CA LYS A 146 -23.49 -5.13 10.00
C LYS A 146 -22.83 -3.75 9.84
N GLU A 147 -21.50 -3.69 9.80
CA GLU A 147 -20.77 -2.45 9.59
C GLU A 147 -20.99 -1.90 8.17
N ILE A 148 -20.92 -2.73 7.12
CA ILE A 148 -21.22 -2.34 5.74
C ILE A 148 -22.60 -1.67 5.64
N ARG A 149 -23.61 -2.29 6.19
CA ARG A 149 -25.00 -1.78 6.19
C ARG A 149 -25.12 -0.45 6.95
N ALA A 150 -24.47 -0.34 8.12
CA ALA A 150 -24.47 0.89 8.91
C ALA A 150 -23.74 2.02 8.20
N VAL A 151 -22.58 1.75 7.60
CA VAL A 151 -21.83 2.74 6.80
C VAL A 151 -22.64 3.19 5.59
N SER A 152 -23.29 2.27 4.88
CA SER A 152 -24.15 2.62 3.74
C SER A 152 -25.30 3.56 4.16
N GLN A 153 -25.95 3.30 5.29
CA GLN A 153 -26.98 4.18 5.82
C GLN A 153 -26.42 5.56 6.16
N MET A 154 -25.29 5.61 6.88
CA MET A 154 -24.63 6.87 7.25
C MET A 154 -24.23 7.69 6.01
N LEU A 155 -23.74 7.06 4.95
CA LEU A 155 -23.39 7.78 3.71
C LEU A 155 -24.61 8.39 3.04
N ARG A 156 -25.75 7.67 3.01
CA ARG A 156 -27.02 8.23 2.52
C ARG A 156 -27.49 9.43 3.33
N GLU A 157 -27.48 9.32 4.65
CA GLU A 157 -27.85 10.40 5.56
C GLU A 157 -26.95 11.64 5.44
N CYS A 158 -25.65 11.42 5.15
CA CYS A 158 -24.68 12.50 4.93
C CYS A 158 -24.59 12.96 3.47
N HIS A 159 -25.43 12.46 2.58
CA HIS A 159 -25.39 12.75 1.12
C HIS A 159 -24.02 12.56 0.51
N LYS A 160 -23.32 11.45 0.88
CA LYS A 160 -22.01 11.09 0.34
C LYS A 160 -22.12 10.00 -0.70
N ARG A 161 -21.30 10.11 -1.75
CA ARG A 161 -21.16 9.10 -2.81
C ARG A 161 -19.84 8.35 -2.65
N VAL A 162 -19.85 7.06 -2.93
CA VAL A 162 -18.62 6.28 -2.92
C VAL A 162 -17.89 6.43 -4.26
N ARG A 163 -16.72 7.05 -4.23
CA ARG A 163 -15.88 7.20 -5.42
C ARG A 163 -15.12 5.93 -5.72
N CYS A 164 -14.43 5.39 -4.70
CA CYS A 164 -13.64 4.18 -4.84
C CYS A 164 -13.97 3.21 -3.71
N LEU A 165 -14.01 1.92 -4.05
CA LEU A 165 -14.14 0.82 -3.11
C LEU A 165 -12.94 -0.11 -3.27
N TYR A 166 -12.27 -0.41 -2.16
CA TYR A 166 -11.11 -1.28 -2.11
C TYR A 166 -11.32 -2.39 -1.08
N ILE A 167 -11.31 -3.63 -1.51
CA ILE A 167 -11.35 -4.80 -0.62
C ILE A 167 -9.95 -5.41 -0.58
N GLY A 168 -9.34 -5.40 0.60
CA GLY A 168 -7.96 -5.85 0.79
C GLY A 168 -7.69 -6.32 2.21
N GLY A 169 -6.44 -6.17 2.66
CA GLY A 169 -6.02 -6.49 4.03
C GLY A 169 -5.05 -7.67 4.10
N GLY A 170 -5.50 -8.82 4.56
CA GLY A 170 -4.76 -10.07 4.50
C GLY A 170 -4.83 -10.65 3.09
N THR A 171 -5.88 -11.41 2.83
CA THR A 171 -6.16 -12.00 1.51
C THR A 171 -7.66 -12.23 1.40
N PRO A 172 -8.42 -11.36 0.75
CA PRO A 172 -9.88 -11.51 0.63
C PRO A 172 -10.31 -12.86 0.07
N THR A 173 -9.57 -13.39 -0.91
CA THR A 173 -9.81 -14.68 -1.52
C THR A 173 -9.45 -15.88 -0.62
N ALA A 174 -8.91 -15.66 0.59
CA ALA A 174 -8.73 -16.73 1.58
C ALA A 174 -10.03 -17.13 2.27
N LEU A 175 -11.09 -16.33 2.16
CA LEU A 175 -12.44 -16.71 2.57
C LEU A 175 -12.93 -17.89 1.72
N ASP A 176 -13.81 -18.72 2.27
CA ASP A 176 -14.56 -19.71 1.47
C ASP A 176 -15.45 -19.02 0.43
N ASP A 177 -15.89 -19.77 -0.57
CA ASP A 177 -16.64 -19.19 -1.68
C ASP A 177 -17.96 -18.54 -1.24
N GLY A 178 -18.67 -19.13 -0.25
CA GLY A 178 -19.92 -18.59 0.26
C GLY A 178 -19.72 -17.27 1.01
N SER A 179 -18.79 -17.23 1.95
CA SER A 179 -18.43 -16.00 2.68
C SER A 179 -17.89 -14.91 1.74
N PHE A 180 -17.15 -15.29 0.71
CA PHE A 180 -16.63 -14.34 -0.27
C PHE A 180 -17.74 -13.79 -1.17
N GLU A 181 -18.67 -14.62 -1.63
CA GLU A 181 -19.85 -14.20 -2.39
C GLU A 181 -20.73 -13.26 -1.57
N GLU A 182 -21.00 -13.60 -0.29
CA GLU A 182 -21.76 -12.75 0.63
C GLU A 182 -21.10 -11.38 0.82
N LEU A 183 -19.76 -11.34 1.01
CA LEU A 183 -19.01 -10.10 1.10
C LEU A 183 -19.21 -9.20 -0.13
N LEU A 184 -19.05 -9.76 -1.32
CA LEU A 184 -19.18 -9.02 -2.57
C LEU A 184 -20.61 -8.52 -2.80
N PHE A 185 -21.59 -9.35 -2.45
CA PHE A 185 -23.02 -8.99 -2.52
C PHE A 185 -23.35 -7.83 -1.57
N GLU A 186 -22.94 -7.89 -0.31
CA GLU A 186 -23.19 -6.81 0.67
C GLU A 186 -22.41 -5.52 0.29
N ALA A 187 -21.21 -5.64 -0.26
CA ALA A 187 -20.42 -4.50 -0.70
C ALA A 187 -21.00 -3.81 -1.94
N SER A 188 -21.86 -4.47 -2.72
CA SER A 188 -22.49 -3.90 -3.91
C SER A 188 -23.37 -2.69 -3.60
N VAL A 189 -23.83 -2.55 -2.36
CA VAL A 189 -24.62 -1.38 -1.92
C VAL A 189 -23.89 -0.04 -2.05
N PHE A 190 -22.56 -0.04 -2.19
CA PHE A 190 -21.77 1.17 -2.28
C PHE A 190 -21.66 1.76 -3.69
N GLU A 191 -21.87 0.97 -4.75
CA GLU A 191 -21.87 1.39 -6.15
C GLU A 191 -20.76 2.40 -6.50
N PRO A 192 -19.46 2.02 -6.38
CA PRO A 192 -18.37 2.96 -6.62
C PRO A 192 -18.33 3.40 -8.09
N TYR A 193 -18.32 4.72 -8.33
CA TYR A 193 -18.42 5.27 -9.69
C TYR A 193 -17.07 5.46 -10.40
N CYS A 194 -15.94 5.38 -9.67
CA CYS A 194 -14.61 5.58 -10.25
C CYS A 194 -13.81 4.29 -10.33
N GLU A 195 -13.59 3.61 -9.19
CA GLU A 195 -12.80 2.38 -9.14
C GLU A 195 -13.33 1.41 -8.08
N TYR A 196 -13.46 0.14 -8.47
CA TYR A 196 -13.68 -0.97 -7.55
C TYR A 196 -12.54 -1.96 -7.68
N THR A 197 -11.75 -2.08 -6.61
CA THR A 197 -10.56 -2.93 -6.53
C THR A 197 -10.75 -4.07 -5.54
N VAL A 198 -10.30 -5.27 -5.90
CA VAL A 198 -10.18 -6.42 -4.98
C VAL A 198 -8.74 -6.94 -5.03
N GLU A 199 -8.11 -7.08 -3.86
CA GLU A 199 -6.88 -7.86 -3.73
C GLU A 199 -7.22 -9.35 -3.85
N ALA A 200 -7.08 -9.90 -5.06
CA ALA A 200 -7.16 -11.35 -5.26
C ALA A 200 -6.00 -12.06 -4.53
N GLY A 201 -4.89 -11.34 -4.39
CA GLY A 201 -3.82 -11.68 -3.46
C GLY A 201 -2.96 -12.82 -3.96
N ARG A 202 -3.01 -13.95 -3.28
CA ARG A 202 -2.10 -15.07 -3.49
C ARG A 202 -2.63 -16.06 -4.52
N PRO A 203 -1.80 -16.55 -5.46
CA PRO A 203 -2.21 -17.57 -6.44
C PRO A 203 -2.90 -18.78 -5.82
N ASP A 204 -2.41 -19.27 -4.69
CA ASP A 204 -2.97 -20.43 -3.97
C ASP A 204 -4.37 -20.20 -3.35
N THR A 205 -4.93 -19.01 -3.47
CA THR A 205 -6.29 -18.66 -3.02
C THR A 205 -7.21 -18.22 -4.16
N ILE A 206 -6.68 -18.08 -5.38
CA ILE A 206 -7.41 -17.66 -6.56
C ILE A 206 -7.98 -18.92 -7.26
N SER A 207 -9.26 -18.89 -7.55
CA SER A 207 -9.94 -19.92 -8.35
C SER A 207 -10.79 -19.26 -9.44
N TYR A 208 -11.15 -20.04 -10.46
CA TYR A 208 -12.06 -19.58 -11.51
C TYR A 208 -13.37 -19.03 -10.91
N LYS A 209 -13.94 -19.76 -9.96
CA LYS A 209 -15.17 -19.35 -9.24
C LYS A 209 -15.03 -17.99 -8.56
N LYS A 210 -13.91 -17.75 -7.89
CA LYS A 210 -13.67 -16.46 -7.21
C LYS A 210 -13.48 -15.31 -8.20
N LEU A 211 -12.79 -15.55 -9.30
CA LEU A 211 -12.64 -14.53 -10.37
C LEU A 211 -14.00 -14.23 -11.02
N GLU A 212 -14.84 -15.26 -11.22
CA GLU A 212 -16.20 -15.07 -11.71
C GLU A 212 -17.03 -14.21 -10.74
N LEU A 213 -16.98 -14.50 -9.43
CA LEU A 213 -17.66 -13.70 -8.41
C LEU A 213 -17.19 -12.25 -8.39
N ILE A 214 -15.87 -12.04 -8.46
CA ILE A 214 -15.25 -10.70 -8.54
C ILE A 214 -15.77 -9.96 -9.78
N LYS A 215 -15.79 -10.62 -10.94
CA LYS A 215 -16.27 -9.99 -12.18
C LYS A 215 -17.76 -9.66 -12.13
N ARG A 216 -18.57 -10.59 -11.62
CA ARG A 216 -20.04 -10.36 -11.45
C ARG A 216 -20.34 -9.21 -10.49
N ALA A 217 -19.50 -8.98 -9.48
CA ALA A 217 -19.62 -7.85 -8.56
C ALA A 217 -19.25 -6.50 -9.17
N GLY A 218 -18.86 -6.44 -10.46
CA GLY A 218 -18.51 -5.19 -11.16
C GLY A 218 -17.10 -4.69 -10.82
N VAL A 219 -16.25 -5.51 -10.22
CA VAL A 219 -14.86 -5.16 -9.91
C VAL A 219 -14.10 -4.92 -11.21
N GLN A 220 -13.38 -3.81 -11.25
CA GLN A 220 -12.66 -3.35 -12.44
C GLN A 220 -11.17 -3.67 -12.34
N ARG A 221 -10.62 -3.66 -11.12
CA ARG A 221 -9.20 -3.86 -10.84
C ARG A 221 -9.01 -4.99 -9.86
N ILE A 222 -8.09 -5.90 -10.18
CA ILE A 222 -7.64 -6.93 -9.25
C ILE A 222 -6.13 -6.83 -9.04
N SER A 223 -5.66 -7.30 -7.89
CA SER A 223 -4.22 -7.43 -7.63
C SER A 223 -3.87 -8.89 -7.39
N ILE A 224 -2.95 -9.41 -8.21
CA ILE A 224 -2.32 -10.72 -8.03
C ILE A 224 -0.90 -10.46 -7.57
N ASN A 225 -0.51 -11.01 -6.42
CA ASN A 225 0.69 -10.59 -5.71
C ASN A 225 1.77 -11.68 -5.72
N PRO A 226 2.60 -11.78 -6.79
CA PRO A 226 3.72 -12.72 -6.87
C PRO A 226 4.73 -12.52 -5.73
N GLN A 227 5.12 -11.27 -5.50
CA GLN A 227 6.20 -10.78 -4.66
C GLN A 227 7.59 -11.10 -5.21
N SER A 228 7.82 -12.32 -5.69
CA SER A 228 8.98 -12.81 -6.43
C SER A 228 8.55 -13.88 -7.41
N MET A 229 9.34 -14.11 -8.46
CA MET A 229 9.24 -15.22 -9.39
C MET A 229 10.35 -16.26 -9.16
N ASN A 230 11.12 -16.10 -8.08
CA ASN A 230 12.18 -17.01 -7.70
C ASN A 230 11.65 -18.01 -6.66
N MET A 231 11.63 -19.30 -7.00
CA MET A 231 11.08 -20.36 -6.14
C MET A 231 11.75 -20.39 -4.77
N ARG A 232 13.09 -20.30 -4.72
CA ARG A 232 13.85 -20.27 -3.47
C ARG A 232 13.41 -19.12 -2.56
N THR A 233 13.18 -17.94 -3.14
CA THR A 233 12.72 -16.77 -2.40
C THR A 233 11.30 -16.97 -1.87
N LEU A 234 10.39 -17.51 -2.69
CA LEU A 234 9.02 -17.83 -2.28
C LEU A 234 9.00 -18.75 -1.05
N GLU A 235 9.83 -19.79 -1.03
CA GLU A 235 9.99 -20.67 0.12
C GLU A 235 10.50 -19.93 1.37
N ILE A 236 11.55 -19.12 1.22
CA ILE A 236 12.12 -18.34 2.33
C ILE A 236 11.09 -17.40 2.96
N ILE A 237 10.26 -16.75 2.13
CA ILE A 237 9.24 -15.82 2.63
C ILE A 237 7.94 -16.51 3.08
N GLY A 238 7.89 -17.85 3.05
CA GLY A 238 6.75 -18.64 3.51
C GLY A 238 5.55 -18.63 2.57
N ARG A 239 5.81 -18.52 1.27
CA ARG A 239 4.80 -18.67 0.22
C ARG A 239 4.89 -20.06 -0.38
N ARG A 240 3.73 -20.72 -0.56
CA ARG A 240 3.66 -22.12 -1.02
C ARG A 240 3.35 -22.28 -2.50
N HIS A 241 3.08 -21.18 -3.20
CA HIS A 241 2.80 -21.22 -4.64
C HIS A 241 4.09 -21.17 -5.46
N THR A 242 3.99 -21.62 -6.69
CA THR A 242 5.08 -21.67 -7.66
C THR A 242 4.97 -20.55 -8.70
N PRO A 243 6.04 -20.22 -9.44
CA PRO A 243 5.97 -19.31 -10.59
C PRO A 243 4.98 -19.75 -11.66
N GLU A 244 4.78 -21.05 -11.86
CA GLU A 244 3.82 -21.62 -12.81
C GLU A 244 2.40 -21.35 -12.38
N GLU A 245 2.08 -21.49 -11.09
CA GLU A 245 0.78 -21.14 -10.54
C GLU A 245 0.49 -19.64 -10.68
N ILE A 246 1.50 -18.78 -10.54
CA ILE A 246 1.37 -17.35 -10.81
C ILE A 246 0.97 -17.11 -12.27
N ARG A 247 1.66 -17.75 -13.25
CA ARG A 247 1.31 -17.65 -14.66
C ARG A 247 -0.12 -18.07 -14.92
N SER A 248 -0.49 -19.25 -14.44
CA SER A 248 -1.84 -19.81 -14.60
C SER A 248 -2.91 -18.87 -14.04
N CYS A 249 -2.66 -18.22 -12.89
CA CYS A 249 -3.57 -17.24 -12.33
C CYS A 249 -3.73 -15.99 -13.22
N PHE A 250 -2.64 -15.49 -13.82
CA PHE A 250 -2.71 -14.37 -14.75
C PHE A 250 -3.45 -14.74 -16.03
N GLU A 251 -3.19 -15.91 -16.60
CA GLU A 251 -3.89 -16.44 -17.77
C GLU A 251 -5.39 -16.58 -17.49
N MET A 252 -5.75 -17.18 -16.37
CA MET A 252 -7.14 -17.30 -15.92
C MET A 252 -7.79 -15.93 -15.73
N ALA A 253 -7.12 -14.99 -15.07
CA ALA A 253 -7.67 -13.66 -14.81
C ALA A 253 -7.94 -12.88 -16.11
N ARG A 254 -7.14 -13.07 -17.15
CA ARG A 254 -7.35 -12.43 -18.45
C ARG A 254 -8.64 -12.85 -19.15
N THR A 255 -9.10 -14.07 -18.90
CA THR A 255 -10.37 -14.53 -19.53
C THR A 255 -11.58 -13.76 -19.01
N PHE A 256 -11.44 -13.01 -17.91
CA PHE A 256 -12.54 -12.22 -17.31
C PHE A 256 -12.55 -10.75 -17.73
N ASP A 257 -11.62 -10.28 -18.57
CA ASP A 257 -11.57 -8.91 -19.08
C ASP A 257 -11.65 -7.85 -17.95
N PHE A 258 -10.76 -7.94 -16.95
CA PHE A 258 -10.57 -6.89 -15.96
C PHE A 258 -9.87 -5.67 -16.60
N LYS A 259 -10.30 -4.45 -16.27
CA LYS A 259 -9.65 -3.23 -16.76
C LYS A 259 -8.20 -3.12 -16.34
N CYS A 260 -7.86 -3.67 -15.16
CA CYS A 260 -6.50 -3.66 -14.64
C CYS A 260 -6.23 -4.92 -13.81
N ILE A 261 -5.22 -5.66 -14.22
CA ILE A 261 -4.58 -6.69 -13.41
C ILE A 261 -3.25 -6.10 -12.92
N ASN A 262 -3.13 -5.89 -11.63
CA ASN A 262 -1.92 -5.41 -11.00
C ASN A 262 -1.07 -6.57 -10.49
N ALA A 263 0.25 -6.45 -10.60
CA ALA A 263 1.22 -7.36 -10.01
C ALA A 263 2.02 -6.65 -8.92
N ASP A 264 2.02 -7.17 -7.68
CA ASP A 264 2.88 -6.66 -6.62
C ASP A 264 4.14 -7.49 -6.51
N ILE A 265 5.30 -6.82 -6.51
CA ILE A 265 6.62 -7.41 -6.27
C ILE A 265 7.35 -6.65 -5.16
N ILE A 266 8.29 -7.33 -4.50
CA ILE A 266 9.06 -6.74 -3.40
C ILE A 266 10.54 -6.77 -3.75
N ALA A 267 11.18 -5.60 -3.74
CA ALA A 267 12.63 -5.47 -3.84
C ALA A 267 13.28 -5.64 -2.47
N GLY A 268 14.37 -6.40 -2.41
CA GLY A 268 15.16 -6.61 -1.20
C GLY A 268 14.64 -7.75 -0.32
N LEU A 269 13.96 -8.74 -0.87
CA LEU A 269 13.56 -9.95 -0.15
C LEU A 269 14.79 -10.73 0.36
N PRO A 270 14.64 -11.47 1.47
CA PRO A 270 15.74 -12.27 2.01
C PRO A 270 16.32 -13.23 0.98
N GLY A 271 17.64 -13.19 0.81
CA GLY A 271 18.37 -14.10 -0.08
C GLY A 271 18.31 -13.71 -1.57
N GLU A 272 17.68 -12.61 -1.94
CA GLU A 272 17.71 -12.06 -3.31
C GLU A 272 18.83 -11.03 -3.48
N ASP A 273 19.44 -11.05 -4.64
CA ASP A 273 20.32 -9.99 -5.12
C ASP A 273 19.66 -9.19 -6.27
N LEU A 274 20.45 -8.35 -6.96
CA LEU A 274 19.96 -7.57 -8.08
C LEU A 274 19.56 -8.44 -9.28
N GLU A 275 20.26 -9.54 -9.52
CA GLU A 275 19.97 -10.46 -10.63
C GLU A 275 18.65 -11.20 -10.38
N ASP A 276 18.42 -11.68 -9.16
CA ASP A 276 17.17 -12.30 -8.73
C ASP A 276 15.98 -11.35 -8.88
N PHE A 277 16.16 -10.09 -8.49
CA PHE A 277 15.10 -9.08 -8.64
C PHE A 277 14.82 -8.75 -10.11
N ASN A 278 15.85 -8.59 -10.93
CA ASN A 278 15.71 -8.37 -12.37
C ASN A 278 15.01 -9.55 -13.04
N TYR A 279 15.39 -10.78 -12.69
CA TYR A 279 14.69 -11.99 -13.16
C TYR A 279 13.19 -11.93 -12.82
N THR A 280 12.86 -11.60 -11.58
CA THR A 280 11.46 -11.45 -11.16
C THR A 280 10.74 -10.37 -11.98
N LEU A 281 11.35 -9.21 -12.18
CA LEU A 281 10.78 -8.10 -12.93
C LEU A 281 10.53 -8.50 -14.40
N GLU A 282 11.48 -9.17 -15.04
CA GLU A 282 11.33 -9.65 -16.42
C GLU A 282 10.21 -10.68 -16.53
N LYS A 283 10.17 -11.66 -15.62
CA LYS A 283 9.11 -12.68 -15.61
C LYS A 283 7.73 -12.08 -15.38
N VAL A 284 7.61 -11.08 -14.54
CA VAL A 284 6.35 -10.35 -14.34
C VAL A 284 6.00 -9.50 -15.56
N ARG A 285 6.98 -8.90 -16.26
CA ARG A 285 6.73 -8.19 -17.52
C ARG A 285 6.21 -9.11 -18.62
N GLU A 286 6.73 -10.35 -18.73
CA GLU A 286 6.23 -11.38 -19.65
C GLU A 286 4.74 -11.66 -19.42
N LEU A 287 4.27 -11.59 -18.16
CA LEU A 287 2.85 -11.69 -17.80
C LEU A 287 2.02 -10.47 -18.25
N SER A 288 2.64 -9.41 -18.74
CA SER A 288 2.00 -8.20 -19.28
C SER A 288 0.86 -7.67 -18.39
N PRO A 289 1.06 -7.44 -17.09
CA PRO A 289 0.04 -6.79 -16.26
C PRO A 289 -0.13 -5.34 -16.69
N GLN A 290 -1.32 -4.75 -16.48
CA GLN A 290 -1.54 -3.34 -16.75
C GLN A 290 -0.83 -2.43 -15.74
N ASN A 291 -0.50 -2.96 -14.57
CA ASN A 291 0.26 -2.24 -13.55
C ASN A 291 1.20 -3.18 -12.80
N ILE A 292 2.39 -2.68 -12.47
CA ILE A 292 3.34 -3.35 -11.57
C ILE A 292 3.59 -2.40 -10.38
N THR A 293 3.36 -2.91 -9.17
CA THR A 293 3.69 -2.19 -7.96
C THR A 293 4.96 -2.79 -7.36
N VAL A 294 6.01 -1.98 -7.24
CA VAL A 294 7.26 -2.38 -6.60
C VAL A 294 7.28 -1.83 -5.17
N HIS A 295 7.34 -2.73 -4.20
CA HIS A 295 7.53 -2.38 -2.80
C HIS A 295 8.98 -2.59 -2.39
N THR A 296 9.56 -1.67 -1.65
CA THR A 296 10.84 -1.92 -0.97
C THR A 296 10.58 -2.62 0.35
N LEU A 297 11.26 -3.73 0.61
CA LEU A 297 11.14 -4.46 1.88
C LEU A 297 11.45 -3.53 3.05
N SER A 298 10.50 -3.40 3.95
CA SER A 298 10.67 -2.67 5.20
C SER A 298 10.38 -3.59 6.38
N ILE A 299 11.41 -3.86 7.17
CA ILE A 299 11.30 -4.72 8.35
C ILE A 299 10.49 -3.98 9.42
N LYS A 300 9.33 -4.50 9.74
CA LYS A 300 8.42 -3.92 10.71
C LYS A 300 8.39 -4.73 11.99
N LYS A 301 8.30 -4.04 13.13
CA LYS A 301 8.01 -4.68 14.42
C LYS A 301 6.72 -5.50 14.30
N GLY A 302 6.73 -6.73 14.80
CA GLY A 302 5.59 -7.66 14.70
C GLY A 302 5.58 -8.55 13.45
N SER A 303 6.54 -8.42 12.53
CA SER A 303 6.80 -9.44 11.50
C SER A 303 7.67 -10.57 12.08
N ALA A 304 7.48 -11.81 11.61
CA ALA A 304 8.36 -12.93 11.98
C ALA A 304 9.81 -12.62 11.54
N LEU A 305 9.99 -11.91 10.44
CA LEU A 305 11.28 -11.50 9.94
C LEU A 305 12.06 -10.63 10.94
N ALA A 306 11.39 -9.71 11.64
CA ALA A 306 12.02 -8.90 12.67
C ALA A 306 12.57 -9.78 13.82
N GLN A 307 11.78 -10.78 14.24
CA GLN A 307 12.21 -11.72 15.30
C GLN A 307 13.36 -12.62 14.86
N ILE A 308 13.36 -13.06 13.60
CA ILE A 308 14.47 -13.85 13.03
C ILE A 308 15.77 -13.03 13.03
N LEU A 309 15.69 -11.74 12.73
CA LEU A 309 16.84 -10.83 12.68
C LEU A 309 17.40 -10.47 14.07
N GLU A 310 16.55 -10.34 15.07
CA GLU A 310 16.99 -10.12 16.44
C GLU A 310 17.85 -11.30 16.96
N ASN A 311 17.62 -12.51 16.42
CA ASN A 311 18.28 -13.74 16.83
C ASN A 311 19.42 -14.21 15.91
N LYS A 312 19.62 -13.59 14.75
CA LYS A 312 20.68 -13.95 13.78
C LYS A 312 21.36 -12.69 13.25
N PRO A 313 22.70 -12.66 13.20
CA PRO A 313 23.40 -11.50 12.63
C PRO A 313 23.06 -11.28 11.15
N ALA A 314 23.10 -10.02 10.75
CA ALA A 314 22.63 -9.45 9.48
C ALA A 314 23.21 -10.02 8.16
N ALA A 315 23.97 -11.10 8.19
CA ALA A 315 24.70 -11.66 7.03
C ALA A 315 23.84 -12.25 5.90
N GLN A 316 22.51 -12.35 6.08
CA GLN A 316 21.59 -12.91 5.07
C GLN A 316 20.69 -11.87 4.40
N PHE A 317 20.89 -10.59 4.68
CA PHE A 317 20.04 -9.53 4.14
C PHE A 317 20.84 -8.60 3.24
N ASN A 318 20.19 -8.20 2.16
CA ASN A 318 20.75 -7.24 1.22
C ASN A 318 21.12 -5.94 1.96
N SER A 319 22.31 -5.44 1.69
CA SER A 319 22.70 -4.12 2.15
C SER A 319 21.70 -3.07 1.60
N GLU A 320 21.51 -1.98 2.32
CA GLU A 320 20.68 -0.86 1.83
C GLU A 320 21.10 -0.40 0.42
N ARG A 321 22.40 -0.55 0.09
CA ARG A 321 22.94 -0.26 -1.24
C ARG A 321 22.37 -1.20 -2.31
N GLN A 322 22.28 -2.51 -2.05
CA GLN A 322 21.72 -3.48 -3.00
C GLN A 322 20.23 -3.23 -3.23
N VAL A 323 19.47 -2.97 -2.17
CA VAL A 323 18.05 -2.62 -2.30
C VAL A 323 17.83 -1.34 -3.10
N ARG A 324 18.73 -0.35 -2.97
CA ARG A 324 18.67 0.89 -3.78
C ARG A 324 18.95 0.68 -5.25
N LEU A 325 19.71 -0.34 -5.61
CA LEU A 325 19.97 -0.69 -7.02
C LEU A 325 18.79 -1.40 -7.67
N MET A 326 17.91 -2.02 -6.86
CA MET A 326 16.72 -2.72 -7.33
C MET A 326 15.53 -1.77 -7.60
N VAL A 327 15.55 -0.54 -7.07
CA VAL A 327 14.47 0.46 -7.12
C VAL A 327 14.94 1.75 -7.81
#